data_337435b6740b70441d42662e8f9629da
#
_entry.id   337435b6740b70441d42662e8f9629da
#
_cell.length_a   1.000
_cell.length_b   1.000
_cell.length_c   1.000
_cell.angle_alpha   90.00
_cell.angle_beta   90.00
_cell.angle_gamma   90.00
#
_symmetry.space_group_name_H-M   'P 1'
#
loop_
_entity.id
_entity.type
_entity.pdbx_description
1 polymer ?
#
loop_
_entity_poly.entity_id
_entity_poly.type
_entity_poly.pdbx_seq_one_letter_code
_entity_poly.pdbx_strand_id
1 'polypeptide(L)'
;MNVLLISVRSDFGGGPRHVHQLIEELPSSINIYMAFPPGKPYGNLWRSHPRIKKYIDIPYRRFNIEYLFLLRRFIIENEIIIVHSHGNGAGLYSRTLKLILPHVKVVHTFHGITNDYSSCLKYCVNKIIGRFFKCFTDKFILVSNGELKLGKSLHFLSIDKSVVIYNAVSDNGLKFSRKDQKFLVISLSRFDYQKNMDMAYRIAKALKNNHEIEFVWVGDGEDFLRLKQKSVEEGVNINFIGFTECPMAYLKNADLYLSTSRFEGLPYALIEAASVGLPIVATDVIGNNEVVHHNYNGLLFKAEQTAIDEIKTLSMNTDLLNKYSINSREFYLKSFTIEKMISSIVDMYTQVLNQ
;
A
#
# COMPACT_ATOMS: atom_id res chain seq x y z
N MET A 1 -9.87 -25.03 2.14
CA MET A 1 -10.05 -24.39 3.45
C MET A 1 -10.98 -23.18 3.33
N ASN A 2 -11.79 -22.87 4.38
CA ASN A 2 -12.70 -21.73 4.39
C ASN A 2 -12.06 -20.55 5.12
N VAL A 3 -11.88 -19.42 4.42
CA VAL A 3 -11.22 -18.21 4.93
C VAL A 3 -12.19 -17.03 4.84
N LEU A 4 -12.38 -16.31 5.94
CA LEU A 4 -13.10 -15.03 5.97
C LEU A 4 -12.10 -13.87 5.92
N LEU A 5 -12.16 -13.08 4.84
CA LEU A 5 -11.44 -11.83 4.75
C LEU A 5 -12.31 -10.69 5.29
N ILE A 6 -11.80 -9.92 6.25
CA ILE A 6 -12.52 -8.78 6.83
C ILE A 6 -11.81 -7.48 6.45
N SER A 7 -12.53 -6.57 5.80
CA SER A 7 -12.10 -5.20 5.55
C SER A 7 -13.20 -4.22 5.93
N VAL A 8 -12.92 -3.25 6.81
CA VAL A 8 -13.86 -2.16 7.13
C VAL A 8 -13.80 -1.01 6.13
N ARG A 9 -13.09 -1.21 5.02
CA ARG A 9 -12.95 -0.27 3.91
C ARG A 9 -13.19 -0.97 2.58
N SER A 10 -13.82 -0.26 1.67
CA SER A 10 -14.06 -0.66 0.27
C SER A 10 -13.77 0.48 -0.72
N ASP A 11 -13.21 1.59 -0.22
CA ASP A 11 -12.77 2.75 -0.99
C ASP A 11 -11.37 2.53 -1.60
N PHE A 12 -10.91 3.48 -2.41
CA PHE A 12 -9.55 3.45 -2.96
C PHE A 12 -8.49 3.50 -1.85
N GLY A 13 -7.52 2.60 -1.93
CA GLY A 13 -6.40 2.56 -0.99
C GLY A 13 -5.66 1.23 -0.99
N GLY A 14 -4.45 1.21 -0.41
CA GLY A 14 -3.59 0.02 -0.41
C GLY A 14 -4.20 -1.19 0.28
N GLY A 15 -4.90 -1.01 1.41
CA GLY A 15 -5.56 -2.11 2.12
C GLY A 15 -6.65 -2.80 1.30
N PRO A 16 -7.69 -2.09 0.80
CA PRO A 16 -8.70 -2.68 -0.07
C PRO A 16 -8.12 -3.29 -1.35
N ARG A 17 -7.09 -2.67 -1.94
CA ARG A 17 -6.37 -3.23 -3.09
C ARG A 17 -5.71 -4.57 -2.76
N HIS A 18 -5.04 -4.66 -1.62
CA HIS A 18 -4.43 -5.91 -1.15
C HIS A 18 -5.49 -7.02 -0.97
N VAL A 19 -6.63 -6.70 -0.36
CA VAL A 19 -7.75 -7.65 -0.22
C VAL A 19 -8.26 -8.11 -1.57
N HIS A 20 -8.42 -7.20 -2.53
CA HIS A 20 -8.84 -7.54 -3.89
C HIS A 20 -7.86 -8.49 -4.58
N GLN A 21 -6.55 -8.24 -4.46
CA GLN A 21 -5.52 -9.15 -4.96
C GLN A 21 -5.60 -10.54 -4.33
N LEU A 22 -5.89 -10.64 -3.02
CA LEU A 22 -6.11 -11.94 -2.38
C LEU A 22 -7.33 -12.67 -2.95
N ILE A 23 -8.40 -11.94 -3.25
CA ILE A 23 -9.60 -12.54 -3.86
C ILE A 23 -9.30 -13.10 -5.24
N GLU A 24 -8.57 -12.35 -6.05
CA GLU A 24 -8.20 -12.75 -7.42
C GLU A 24 -7.23 -13.94 -7.43
N GLU A 25 -6.19 -13.90 -6.61
CA GLU A 25 -4.98 -14.68 -6.79
C GLU A 25 -4.84 -15.88 -5.83
N LEU A 26 -5.61 -15.95 -4.75
CA LEU A 26 -5.56 -17.12 -3.87
C LEU A 26 -5.99 -18.39 -4.62
N PRO A 27 -5.35 -19.55 -4.38
CA PRO A 27 -5.70 -20.81 -5.06
C PRO A 27 -7.17 -21.19 -4.91
N SER A 28 -7.74 -21.87 -5.90
CA SER A 28 -9.14 -22.33 -5.89
C SER A 28 -9.48 -23.30 -4.76
N SER A 29 -8.48 -23.94 -4.16
CA SER A 29 -8.63 -24.79 -2.96
C SER A 29 -8.98 -23.99 -1.70
N ILE A 30 -8.89 -22.66 -1.75
CA ILE A 30 -9.29 -21.74 -0.67
C ILE A 30 -10.64 -21.14 -1.03
N ASN A 31 -11.66 -21.46 -0.24
CA ASN A 31 -12.98 -20.85 -0.33
C ASN A 31 -12.95 -19.50 0.38
N ILE A 32 -13.25 -18.44 -0.35
CA ILE A 32 -13.21 -17.07 0.15
C ILE A 32 -14.61 -16.63 0.57
N TYR A 33 -14.70 -16.19 1.81
CA TYR A 33 -15.84 -15.50 2.40
C TYR A 33 -15.43 -14.08 2.74
N MET A 34 -16.37 -13.13 2.69
CA MET A 34 -16.03 -11.73 2.88
C MET A 34 -16.92 -11.03 3.90
N ALA A 35 -16.32 -10.09 4.66
CA ALA A 35 -17.06 -9.09 5.44
C ALA A 35 -16.51 -7.71 5.09
N PHE A 36 -17.37 -6.85 4.49
CA PHE A 36 -16.94 -5.55 3.98
C PHE A 36 -18.11 -4.55 3.93
N PRO A 37 -17.83 -3.24 3.95
CA PRO A 37 -18.87 -2.23 3.77
C PRO A 37 -19.28 -2.10 2.30
N PRO A 38 -20.55 -1.75 2.01
CA PRO A 38 -20.95 -1.35 0.67
C PRO A 38 -20.19 -0.09 0.22
N GLY A 39 -20.11 0.14 -1.09
CA GLY A 39 -19.55 1.36 -1.67
C GLY A 39 -18.54 1.10 -2.80
N LYS A 40 -18.16 2.18 -3.48
CA LYS A 40 -17.23 2.13 -4.61
C LYS A 40 -15.78 2.35 -4.15
N PRO A 41 -14.80 1.80 -4.90
CA PRO A 41 -14.98 0.89 -6.05
C PRO A 41 -15.14 -0.57 -5.62
N TYR A 42 -14.44 -0.99 -4.57
CA TYR A 42 -14.26 -2.40 -4.25
C TYR A 42 -15.52 -3.07 -3.70
N GLY A 43 -16.34 -2.38 -2.89
CA GLY A 43 -17.54 -2.99 -2.34
C GLY A 43 -18.52 -3.49 -3.42
N ASN A 44 -18.66 -2.74 -4.51
CA ASN A 44 -19.48 -3.16 -5.64
C ASN A 44 -18.84 -4.32 -6.42
N LEU A 45 -17.54 -4.26 -6.65
CA LEU A 45 -16.78 -5.34 -7.32
C LEU A 45 -16.86 -6.64 -6.51
N TRP A 46 -16.66 -6.58 -5.19
CA TRP A 46 -16.66 -7.77 -4.34
C TRP A 46 -18.03 -8.44 -4.24
N ARG A 47 -19.13 -7.68 -4.29
CA ARG A 47 -20.48 -8.25 -4.23
C ARG A 47 -20.80 -9.20 -5.39
N SER A 48 -20.28 -8.93 -6.57
CA SER A 48 -20.49 -9.73 -7.79
C SER A 48 -19.30 -10.64 -8.14
N HIS A 49 -18.27 -10.70 -7.29
CA HIS A 49 -17.06 -11.40 -7.62
C HIS A 49 -17.23 -12.93 -7.55
N PRO A 50 -16.94 -13.70 -8.62
CA PRO A 50 -17.23 -15.13 -8.70
C PRO A 50 -16.42 -15.99 -7.71
N ARG A 51 -15.29 -15.49 -7.23
CA ARG A 51 -14.45 -16.18 -6.24
C ARG A 51 -15.01 -16.09 -4.81
N ILE A 52 -15.91 -15.17 -4.52
CA ILE A 52 -16.51 -14.99 -3.20
C ILE A 52 -17.72 -15.89 -3.05
N LYS A 53 -17.64 -16.88 -2.16
CA LYS A 53 -18.73 -17.83 -1.91
C LYS A 53 -19.94 -17.18 -1.29
N LYS A 54 -19.73 -16.39 -0.24
CA LYS A 54 -20.75 -15.58 0.45
C LYS A 54 -20.09 -14.36 1.08
N TYR A 55 -20.89 -13.34 1.32
CA TYR A 55 -20.44 -12.15 2.02
C TYR A 55 -21.47 -11.64 3.03
N ILE A 56 -21.02 -10.77 3.92
CA ILE A 56 -21.83 -10.03 4.88
C ILE A 56 -21.41 -8.56 4.85
N ASP A 57 -22.38 -7.65 4.79
CA ASP A 57 -22.13 -6.22 4.90
C ASP A 57 -21.80 -5.84 6.34
N ILE A 58 -20.78 -5.01 6.53
CA ILE A 58 -20.38 -4.44 7.81
C ILE A 58 -20.24 -2.92 7.70
N PRO A 59 -20.32 -2.15 8.81
CA PRO A 59 -20.20 -0.70 8.76
C PRO A 59 -18.84 -0.21 8.27
N TYR A 60 -18.85 0.88 7.47
CA TYR A 60 -17.65 1.55 7.01
C TYR A 60 -16.90 2.21 8.17
N ARG A 61 -15.63 1.82 8.38
CA ARG A 61 -14.72 2.37 9.41
C ARG A 61 -15.28 2.44 10.84
N ARG A 62 -16.28 1.63 11.17
CA ARG A 62 -16.88 1.59 12.49
C ARG A 62 -16.92 0.17 13.01
N PHE A 63 -16.67 0.01 14.32
CA PHE A 63 -16.97 -1.21 15.05
C PHE A 63 -18.41 -1.11 15.59
N ASN A 64 -19.20 -2.17 15.41
CA ASN A 64 -20.55 -2.30 15.99
C ASN A 64 -20.72 -3.72 16.49
N ILE A 65 -21.14 -3.85 17.74
CA ILE A 65 -21.27 -5.14 18.44
C ILE A 65 -22.35 -6.05 17.83
N GLU A 66 -23.40 -5.49 17.25
CA GLU A 66 -24.44 -6.27 16.57
C GLU A 66 -23.84 -7.07 15.41
N TYR A 67 -22.97 -6.43 14.63
CA TYR A 67 -22.27 -7.09 13.52
C TYR A 67 -21.27 -8.16 14.01
N LEU A 68 -20.80 -8.07 15.25
CA LEU A 68 -19.96 -9.13 15.82
C LEU A 68 -20.77 -10.44 15.98
N PHE A 69 -22.02 -10.37 16.46
CA PHE A 69 -22.88 -11.53 16.56
C PHE A 69 -23.32 -12.09 15.21
N LEU A 70 -23.57 -11.21 14.24
CA LEU A 70 -23.84 -11.61 12.85
C LEU A 70 -22.62 -12.33 12.24
N LEU A 71 -21.42 -11.79 12.42
CA LEU A 71 -20.17 -12.42 11.97
C LEU A 71 -19.93 -13.77 12.66
N ARG A 72 -20.19 -13.86 13.97
CA ARG A 72 -20.11 -15.14 14.70
C ARG A 72 -21.01 -16.20 14.07
N ARG A 73 -22.27 -15.88 13.80
CA ARG A 73 -23.22 -16.78 13.16
C ARG A 73 -22.74 -17.16 11.74
N PHE A 74 -22.31 -16.19 10.96
CA PHE A 74 -21.78 -16.37 9.60
C PHE A 74 -20.58 -17.33 9.58
N ILE A 75 -19.67 -17.20 10.55
CA ILE A 75 -18.49 -18.07 10.70
C ILE A 75 -18.91 -19.52 10.95
N ILE A 76 -19.85 -19.74 11.89
CA ILE A 76 -20.33 -21.07 12.25
C ILE A 76 -21.07 -21.72 11.06
N GLU A 77 -22.02 -21.01 10.44
CA GLU A 77 -22.84 -21.53 9.34
C GLU A 77 -22.02 -21.87 8.08
N ASN A 78 -20.85 -21.27 7.91
CA ASN A 78 -19.98 -21.50 6.74
C ASN A 78 -18.69 -22.24 7.09
N GLU A 79 -18.59 -22.81 8.28
CA GLU A 79 -17.43 -23.62 8.75
C GLU A 79 -16.08 -22.90 8.50
N ILE A 80 -16.04 -21.59 8.81
CA ILE A 80 -14.85 -20.76 8.60
C ILE A 80 -13.83 -21.09 9.69
N ILE A 81 -12.62 -21.43 9.28
CA ILE A 81 -11.53 -21.82 10.18
C ILE A 81 -10.46 -20.72 10.34
N ILE A 82 -10.31 -19.85 9.34
CA ILE A 82 -9.39 -18.69 9.38
C ILE A 82 -10.17 -17.41 9.21
N VAL A 83 -9.95 -16.44 10.08
CA VAL A 83 -10.42 -15.06 9.95
C VAL A 83 -9.20 -14.17 9.72
N HIS A 84 -9.08 -13.63 8.51
CA HIS A 84 -7.99 -12.74 8.12
C HIS A 84 -8.49 -11.31 8.00
N SER A 85 -8.06 -10.46 8.91
CA SER A 85 -8.48 -9.05 8.98
C SER A 85 -7.42 -8.10 8.44
N HIS A 86 -7.87 -7.03 7.75
CA HIS A 86 -7.02 -6.06 7.09
C HIS A 86 -7.20 -4.65 7.68
N GLY A 87 -6.13 -4.15 8.32
CA GLY A 87 -6.11 -2.85 8.99
C GLY A 87 -6.80 -2.82 10.36
N ASN A 88 -6.56 -1.75 11.11
CA ASN A 88 -6.89 -1.67 12.55
C ASN A 88 -8.37 -1.93 12.88
N GLY A 89 -9.29 -1.35 12.10
CA GLY A 89 -10.73 -1.51 12.34
C GLY A 89 -11.22 -2.94 12.13
N ALA A 90 -10.77 -3.62 11.08
CA ALA A 90 -11.07 -5.03 10.84
C ALA A 90 -10.42 -5.93 11.91
N GLY A 91 -9.21 -5.58 12.35
CA GLY A 91 -8.51 -6.26 13.43
C GLY A 91 -9.27 -6.24 14.76
N LEU A 92 -10.09 -5.24 15.02
CA LEU A 92 -10.94 -5.21 16.21
C LEU A 92 -12.03 -6.29 16.13
N TYR A 93 -12.70 -6.44 14.98
CA TYR A 93 -13.68 -7.52 14.77
C TYR A 93 -13.05 -8.91 14.92
N SER A 94 -11.97 -9.20 14.19
CA SER A 94 -11.37 -10.54 14.18
C SER A 94 -10.87 -10.99 15.57
N ARG A 95 -10.25 -10.09 16.31
CA ARG A 95 -9.69 -10.37 17.64
C ARG A 95 -10.79 -10.53 18.69
N THR A 96 -11.87 -9.74 18.60
CA THR A 96 -13.03 -9.92 19.46
C THR A 96 -13.76 -11.23 19.14
N LEU A 97 -13.84 -11.61 17.85
CA LEU A 97 -14.36 -12.91 17.44
C LEU A 97 -13.58 -14.08 18.04
N LYS A 98 -12.26 -13.98 18.16
CA LYS A 98 -11.42 -15.01 18.83
C LYS A 98 -11.81 -15.27 20.27
N LEU A 99 -12.30 -14.24 21.01
CA LEU A 99 -12.77 -14.39 22.39
C LEU A 99 -14.02 -15.28 22.48
N ILE A 100 -14.92 -15.19 21.50
CA ILE A 100 -16.20 -15.91 21.51
C ILE A 100 -16.19 -17.17 20.64
N LEU A 101 -15.17 -17.34 19.81
CA LEU A 101 -14.88 -18.49 18.95
C LEU A 101 -13.39 -18.88 19.06
N PRO A 102 -12.96 -19.50 20.17
CA PRO A 102 -11.53 -19.77 20.42
C PRO A 102 -10.86 -20.69 19.38
N HIS A 103 -11.65 -21.56 18.75
CA HIS A 103 -11.18 -22.50 17.73
C HIS A 103 -10.80 -21.84 16.39
N VAL A 104 -11.32 -20.65 16.10
CA VAL A 104 -11.02 -19.94 14.86
C VAL A 104 -9.61 -19.36 14.91
N LYS A 105 -8.84 -19.52 13.86
CA LYS A 105 -7.51 -18.92 13.74
C LYS A 105 -7.63 -17.49 13.22
N VAL A 106 -6.96 -16.56 13.90
CA VAL A 106 -6.98 -15.12 13.54
C VAL A 106 -5.65 -14.70 12.97
N VAL A 107 -5.69 -14.26 11.72
CA VAL A 107 -4.58 -13.59 11.00
C VAL A 107 -4.90 -12.11 10.89
N HIS A 108 -3.91 -11.26 11.10
CA HIS A 108 -4.09 -9.81 10.99
C HIS A 108 -2.98 -9.17 10.17
N THR A 109 -3.35 -8.52 9.06
CA THR A 109 -2.43 -7.71 8.25
C THR A 109 -2.54 -6.24 8.62
N PHE A 110 -1.39 -5.64 8.97
CA PHE A 110 -1.23 -4.19 9.06
C PHE A 110 -0.99 -3.62 7.65
N HIS A 111 -1.53 -2.41 7.39
CA HIS A 111 -1.35 -1.67 6.14
C HIS A 111 -0.89 -0.23 6.40
N GLY A 112 0.06 -0.06 7.28
CA GLY A 112 0.59 1.22 7.75
C GLY A 112 0.40 1.35 9.26
N ILE A 113 1.45 1.05 10.03
CA ILE A 113 1.52 1.42 11.45
C ILE A 113 2.08 2.84 11.49
N THR A 114 1.30 3.79 12.02
CA THR A 114 1.73 5.18 12.18
C THR A 114 1.88 5.54 13.64
N ASN A 115 2.88 6.37 13.96
CA ASN A 115 3.04 6.99 15.28
C ASN A 115 2.41 8.39 15.34
N ASP A 116 1.80 8.84 14.22
CA ASP A 116 1.21 10.17 14.14
C ASP A 116 -0.22 10.13 14.71
N TYR A 117 -0.29 10.26 16.02
CA TYR A 117 -1.56 10.41 16.72
C TYR A 117 -1.77 11.87 17.10
N SER A 118 -2.82 12.47 16.60
CA SER A 118 -3.23 13.84 16.84
C SER A 118 -3.51 14.16 18.34
N SER A 119 -3.42 13.18 19.24
CA SER A 119 -3.64 13.33 20.68
C SER A 119 -2.93 12.22 21.44
N CYS A 120 -2.24 12.61 22.52
CA CYS A 120 -1.57 11.69 23.45
C CYS A 120 -2.55 10.65 24.04
N LEU A 121 -3.80 11.05 24.31
CA LEU A 121 -4.83 10.13 24.82
C LEU A 121 -5.17 9.04 23.80
N LYS A 122 -5.37 9.39 22.52
CA LYS A 122 -5.61 8.41 21.45
C LYS A 122 -4.42 7.46 21.30
N TYR A 123 -3.22 7.96 21.41
CA TYR A 123 -2.00 7.13 21.40
C TYR A 123 -2.00 6.11 22.54
N CYS A 124 -2.22 6.55 23.77
CA CYS A 124 -2.26 5.67 24.95
C CYS A 124 -3.35 4.61 24.85
N VAL A 125 -4.56 5.00 24.45
CA VAL A 125 -5.70 4.08 24.26
C VAL A 125 -5.39 3.03 23.20
N ASN A 126 -4.88 3.43 22.04
CA ASN A 126 -4.52 2.50 20.96
C ASN A 126 -3.39 1.54 21.39
N LYS A 127 -2.44 2.02 22.18
CA LYS A 127 -1.35 1.20 22.74
C LYS A 127 -1.86 0.14 23.71
N ILE A 128 -2.79 0.50 24.59
CA ILE A 128 -3.41 -0.45 25.53
C ILE A 128 -4.23 -1.49 24.78
N ILE A 129 -5.09 -1.05 23.86
CA ILE A 129 -5.91 -1.90 23.00
C ILE A 129 -5.03 -2.85 22.18
N GLY A 130 -4.00 -2.35 21.54
CA GLY A 130 -3.06 -3.16 20.75
C GLY A 130 -2.36 -4.24 21.57
N ARG A 131 -1.91 -3.89 22.77
CA ARG A 131 -1.28 -4.85 23.72
C ARG A 131 -2.23 -5.93 24.18
N PHE A 132 -3.47 -5.58 24.50
CA PHE A 132 -4.49 -6.55 24.90
C PHE A 132 -4.81 -7.50 23.73
N PHE A 133 -5.08 -6.97 22.55
CA PHE A 133 -5.51 -7.77 21.42
C PHE A 133 -4.39 -8.61 20.76
N LYS A 134 -3.12 -8.39 21.06
CA LYS A 134 -2.05 -9.24 20.52
C LYS A 134 -2.18 -10.71 20.96
N CYS A 135 -2.75 -10.98 22.14
CA CYS A 135 -2.97 -12.33 22.62
C CYS A 135 -4.02 -13.11 21.81
N PHE A 136 -4.94 -12.40 21.19
CA PHE A 136 -6.04 -12.93 20.38
C PHE A 136 -5.73 -12.95 18.88
N THR A 137 -4.46 -12.93 18.52
CA THR A 137 -3.98 -13.04 17.15
C THR A 137 -3.04 -14.22 17.05
N ASP A 138 -3.31 -15.13 16.14
CA ASP A 138 -2.47 -16.30 15.91
C ASP A 138 -1.27 -15.95 15.02
N LYS A 139 -1.47 -15.06 14.01
CA LYS A 139 -0.38 -14.57 13.16
C LYS A 139 -0.59 -13.11 12.74
N PHE A 140 0.51 -12.35 12.76
CA PHE A 140 0.57 -10.97 12.25
C PHE A 140 1.31 -10.94 10.91
N ILE A 141 0.75 -10.24 9.95
CA ILE A 141 1.41 -9.91 8.69
C ILE A 141 1.72 -8.42 8.68
N LEU A 142 2.98 -8.08 8.45
CA LEU A 142 3.49 -6.73 8.27
C LEU A 142 3.90 -6.60 6.80
N VAL A 143 3.58 -5.46 6.18
CA VAL A 143 3.90 -5.25 4.77
C VAL A 143 5.32 -4.75 4.54
N SER A 144 6.07 -4.45 5.63
CA SER A 144 7.48 -4.05 5.56
C SER A 144 8.24 -4.41 6.85
N ASN A 145 9.57 -4.52 6.75
CA ASN A 145 10.44 -4.69 7.93
C ASN A 145 10.42 -3.47 8.85
N GLY A 146 10.25 -2.28 8.27
CA GLY A 146 10.08 -1.05 9.03
C GLY A 146 8.82 -1.08 9.91
N GLU A 147 7.69 -1.56 9.37
CA GLU A 147 6.48 -1.80 10.16
C GLU A 147 6.69 -2.83 11.27
N LEU A 148 7.39 -3.92 10.99
CA LEU A 148 7.71 -4.94 11.99
C LEU A 148 8.51 -4.32 13.16
N LYS A 149 9.56 -3.55 12.85
CA LYS A 149 10.36 -2.86 13.87
C LYS A 149 9.52 -1.87 14.68
N LEU A 150 8.68 -1.09 14.01
CA LEU A 150 7.80 -0.12 14.66
C LEU A 150 6.73 -0.82 15.54
N GLY A 151 6.05 -1.83 15.02
CA GLY A 151 5.04 -2.60 15.78
C GLY A 151 5.64 -3.30 17.00
N LYS A 152 6.90 -3.78 16.91
CA LYS A 152 7.67 -4.31 18.03
C LYS A 152 7.93 -3.23 19.09
N SER A 153 8.42 -2.07 18.70
CA SER A 153 8.73 -0.97 19.64
C SER A 153 7.48 -0.47 20.37
N LEU A 154 6.32 -0.52 19.72
CA LEU A 154 5.02 -0.16 20.29
C LEU A 154 4.36 -1.30 21.12
N HIS A 155 4.93 -2.51 21.07
CA HIS A 155 4.41 -3.70 21.70
C HIS A 155 3.02 -4.14 21.18
N PHE A 156 2.67 -3.82 19.93
CA PHE A 156 1.40 -4.18 19.29
C PHE A 156 1.34 -5.61 18.78
N LEU A 157 2.49 -6.26 18.64
CA LEU A 157 2.63 -7.61 18.09
C LEU A 157 3.61 -8.46 18.89
N SER A 158 3.54 -9.76 18.69
CA SER A 158 4.53 -10.76 19.14
C SER A 158 5.41 -11.13 17.97
N ILE A 159 6.74 -11.15 18.16
CA ILE A 159 7.70 -11.38 17.05
C ILE A 159 7.59 -12.81 16.54
N ASP A 160 7.48 -13.78 17.44
CA ASP A 160 7.30 -15.21 17.15
C ASP A 160 6.04 -15.50 16.31
N LYS A 161 5.03 -14.64 16.43
CA LYS A 161 3.79 -14.70 15.66
C LYS A 161 3.78 -13.75 14.44
N SER A 162 4.87 -13.07 14.13
CA SER A 162 4.93 -12.05 13.08
C SER A 162 5.70 -12.54 11.86
N VAL A 163 5.21 -12.17 10.68
CA VAL A 163 5.88 -12.41 9.40
C VAL A 163 5.79 -11.16 8.53
N VAL A 164 6.84 -10.87 7.77
CA VAL A 164 6.83 -9.83 6.76
C VAL A 164 6.44 -10.45 5.43
N ILE A 165 5.34 -9.99 4.85
CA ILE A 165 4.90 -10.36 3.50
C ILE A 165 4.66 -9.05 2.75
N TYR A 166 5.51 -8.75 1.79
CA TYR A 166 5.43 -7.52 1.01
C TYR A 166 4.16 -7.44 0.17
N ASN A 167 3.64 -6.23 -0.01
CA ASN A 167 2.67 -5.96 -1.07
C ASN A 167 3.29 -6.30 -2.42
N ALA A 168 2.45 -6.68 -3.37
CA ALA A 168 2.87 -7.07 -4.69
C ALA A 168 2.03 -6.43 -5.78
N VAL A 169 2.53 -6.40 -7.00
CA VAL A 169 1.77 -6.00 -8.17
C VAL A 169 2.01 -7.01 -9.30
N SER A 170 1.05 -7.07 -10.23
CA SER A 170 1.19 -7.88 -11.44
C SER A 170 2.30 -7.33 -12.31
N ASP A 171 2.97 -8.20 -13.04
CA ASP A 171 3.96 -7.79 -14.03
C ASP A 171 3.29 -7.14 -15.24
N ASN A 172 3.53 -5.86 -15.41
CA ASN A 172 3.01 -5.08 -16.54
C ASN A 172 4.02 -4.90 -17.68
N GLY A 173 5.19 -5.55 -17.60
CA GLY A 173 6.30 -5.37 -18.55
C GLY A 173 7.04 -4.04 -18.37
N LEU A 174 8.08 -3.83 -19.15
CA LEU A 174 8.95 -2.65 -19.04
C LEU A 174 8.29 -1.37 -19.56
N LYS A 175 8.84 -0.23 -19.11
CA LYS A 175 8.53 1.09 -19.65
C LYS A 175 8.90 1.19 -21.14
N PHE A 176 8.27 2.14 -21.85
CA PHE A 176 8.59 2.41 -23.23
C PHE A 176 9.94 3.14 -23.37
N SER A 177 10.66 2.87 -24.46
CA SER A 177 11.84 3.66 -24.79
C SER A 177 11.39 5.01 -25.33
N ARG A 178 11.88 6.09 -24.73
CA ARG A 178 11.59 7.47 -25.15
C ARG A 178 12.87 8.07 -25.71
N LYS A 179 12.92 8.26 -27.03
CA LYS A 179 14.01 8.95 -27.71
C LYS A 179 13.56 10.36 -28.07
N ASP A 180 14.46 11.32 -27.97
CA ASP A 180 14.26 12.71 -28.40
C ASP A 180 13.04 13.41 -27.74
N GLN A 181 12.73 13.05 -26.50
CA GLN A 181 11.68 13.66 -25.69
C GLN A 181 12.25 14.23 -24.39
N LYS A 182 11.55 15.21 -23.82
CA LYS A 182 11.92 15.75 -22.51
C LYS A 182 11.89 14.69 -21.43
N PHE A 183 12.74 14.86 -20.43
CA PHE A 183 12.81 13.96 -19.26
C PHE A 183 11.56 14.08 -18.40
N LEU A 184 10.80 13.01 -18.28
CA LEU A 184 9.50 13.01 -17.64
C LEU A 184 9.56 12.45 -16.23
N VAL A 185 9.31 13.29 -15.23
CA VAL A 185 9.17 12.94 -13.82
C VAL A 185 7.70 12.72 -13.49
N ILE A 186 7.34 11.51 -13.04
CA ILE A 186 5.97 11.17 -12.69
C ILE A 186 5.78 11.02 -11.18
N SER A 187 4.62 11.46 -10.68
CA SER A 187 4.09 11.09 -9.36
C SER A 187 2.69 10.50 -9.52
N LEU A 188 2.49 9.27 -9.04
CA LEU A 188 1.19 8.62 -8.96
C LEU A 188 0.76 8.59 -7.49
N SER A 189 -0.18 9.46 -7.11
CA SER A 189 -0.43 9.73 -5.70
C SER A 189 -1.82 10.32 -5.43
N ARG A 190 -2.32 10.09 -4.22
CA ARG A 190 -3.40 10.92 -3.68
C ARG A 190 -2.84 12.28 -3.32
N PHE A 191 -3.64 13.33 -3.46
CA PHE A 191 -3.27 14.68 -3.07
C PHE A 191 -3.78 14.96 -1.65
N ASP A 192 -3.09 14.38 -0.65
CA ASP A 192 -3.44 14.48 0.76
C ASP A 192 -2.20 14.73 1.64
N TYR A 193 -2.44 14.95 2.93
CA TYR A 193 -1.37 15.18 3.92
C TYR A 193 -0.29 14.09 3.89
N GLN A 194 -0.70 12.82 3.77
CA GLN A 194 0.24 11.68 3.78
C GLN A 194 1.24 11.77 2.62
N LYS A 195 0.74 12.08 1.42
CA LYS A 195 1.54 12.05 0.19
C LYS A 195 2.37 13.32 -0.03
N ASN A 196 2.03 14.43 0.67
CA ASN A 196 2.83 15.66 0.73
C ASN A 196 3.18 16.23 -0.66
N MET A 197 2.16 16.38 -1.51
CA MET A 197 2.35 16.92 -2.86
C MET A 197 2.84 18.38 -2.87
N ASP A 198 2.75 19.12 -1.74
CA ASP A 198 3.39 20.42 -1.57
C ASP A 198 4.92 20.34 -1.67
N MET A 199 5.55 19.26 -1.15
CA MET A 199 6.99 19.05 -1.31
C MET A 199 7.33 18.74 -2.78
N ALA A 200 6.54 17.88 -3.45
CA ALA A 200 6.70 17.63 -4.88
C ALA A 200 6.57 18.92 -5.69
N TYR A 201 5.63 19.80 -5.29
CA TYR A 201 5.45 21.12 -5.92
C TYR A 201 6.68 22.02 -5.77
N ARG A 202 7.28 22.10 -4.57
CA ARG A 202 8.50 22.91 -4.38
C ARG A 202 9.69 22.39 -5.18
N ILE A 203 9.82 21.05 -5.32
CA ILE A 203 10.83 20.41 -6.16
C ILE A 203 10.59 20.79 -7.64
N ALA A 204 9.37 20.65 -8.14
CA ALA A 204 9.02 21.01 -9.51
C ALA A 204 9.24 22.52 -9.78
N LYS A 205 8.85 23.39 -8.83
CA LYS A 205 9.07 24.83 -8.92
C LYS A 205 10.55 25.22 -9.00
N ALA A 206 11.43 24.53 -8.25
CA ALA A 206 12.88 24.76 -8.30
C ALA A 206 13.48 24.36 -9.67
N LEU A 207 12.81 23.47 -10.40
CA LEU A 207 13.23 22.97 -11.72
C LEU A 207 12.51 23.66 -12.89
N LYS A 208 11.62 24.62 -12.65
CA LYS A 208 10.75 25.23 -13.69
C LYS A 208 11.48 25.88 -14.87
N ASN A 209 12.73 26.33 -14.65
CA ASN A 209 13.56 26.96 -15.68
C ASN A 209 14.38 25.92 -16.49
N ASN A 210 14.33 24.63 -16.12
CA ASN A 210 14.93 23.58 -16.91
C ASN A 210 13.87 23.03 -17.89
N HIS A 211 13.92 23.49 -19.14
CA HIS A 211 12.92 23.16 -20.16
C HIS A 211 13.00 21.71 -20.65
N GLU A 212 14.06 20.99 -20.29
CA GLU A 212 14.23 19.57 -20.62
C GLU A 212 13.53 18.62 -19.62
N ILE A 213 13.04 19.14 -18.49
CA ILE A 213 12.37 18.35 -17.46
C ILE A 213 10.87 18.70 -17.44
N GLU A 214 10.02 17.69 -17.49
CA GLU A 214 8.57 17.82 -17.36
C GLU A 214 8.05 17.01 -16.18
N PHE A 215 6.96 17.50 -15.56
CA PHE A 215 6.29 16.82 -14.46
C PHE A 215 4.89 16.40 -14.86
N VAL A 216 4.54 15.14 -14.56
CA VAL A 216 3.19 14.60 -14.71
C VAL A 216 2.71 14.05 -13.37
N TRP A 217 1.58 14.57 -12.91
CA TRP A 217 0.96 14.15 -11.65
C TRP A 217 -0.38 13.47 -11.92
N VAL A 218 -0.46 12.21 -11.50
CA VAL A 218 -1.61 11.33 -11.69
C VAL A 218 -2.24 11.05 -10.34
N GLY A 219 -3.52 11.30 -10.21
CA GLY A 219 -4.31 11.10 -9.00
C GLY A 219 -5.13 12.32 -8.62
N ASP A 220 -5.84 12.23 -7.50
CA ASP A 220 -6.77 13.26 -7.03
C ASP A 220 -6.74 13.33 -5.49
N GLY A 221 -7.36 14.35 -4.92
CA GLY A 221 -7.47 14.55 -3.48
C GLY A 221 -7.68 16.00 -3.10
N GLU A 222 -7.69 16.27 -1.80
CA GLU A 222 -8.03 17.57 -1.22
C GLU A 222 -7.13 18.73 -1.71
N ASP A 223 -5.86 18.45 -1.98
CA ASP A 223 -4.88 19.45 -2.43
C ASP A 223 -4.81 19.63 -3.96
N PHE A 224 -5.51 18.80 -4.75
CA PHE A 224 -5.36 18.75 -6.20
C PHE A 224 -5.67 20.09 -6.88
N LEU A 225 -6.85 20.66 -6.64
CA LEU A 225 -7.27 21.91 -7.27
C LEU A 225 -6.40 23.09 -6.81
N ARG A 226 -6.05 23.14 -5.52
CA ARG A 226 -5.17 24.18 -4.95
C ARG A 226 -3.80 24.19 -5.61
N LEU A 227 -3.17 23.02 -5.75
CA LEU A 227 -1.84 22.91 -6.36
C LEU A 227 -1.88 23.16 -7.87
N LYS A 228 -2.94 22.76 -8.56
CA LYS A 228 -3.14 23.04 -9.98
C LYS A 228 -3.27 24.55 -10.24
N GLN A 229 -4.10 25.25 -9.46
CA GLN A 229 -4.22 26.71 -9.58
C GLN A 229 -2.89 27.40 -9.29
N LYS A 230 -2.21 27.03 -8.20
CA LYS A 230 -0.90 27.56 -7.83
C LYS A 230 0.15 27.37 -8.92
N SER A 231 0.13 26.23 -9.63
CA SER A 231 1.08 25.98 -10.72
C SER A 231 0.91 26.94 -11.89
N VAL A 232 -0.34 27.32 -12.20
CA VAL A 232 -0.65 28.32 -13.25
C VAL A 232 -0.19 29.71 -12.81
N GLU A 233 -0.52 30.13 -11.56
CA GLU A 233 -0.16 31.45 -11.03
C GLU A 233 1.36 31.66 -10.94
N GLU A 234 2.13 30.62 -10.61
CA GLU A 234 3.58 30.70 -10.44
C GLU A 234 4.38 30.27 -11.70
N GLY A 235 3.70 29.91 -12.78
CA GLY A 235 4.33 29.48 -14.05
C GLY A 235 5.17 28.22 -13.88
N VAL A 236 4.68 27.24 -13.12
CA VAL A 236 5.32 25.92 -12.94
C VAL A 236 4.65 24.92 -13.87
N ASN A 237 5.41 24.37 -14.84
CA ASN A 237 4.88 23.44 -15.82
C ASN A 237 4.70 22.03 -15.24
N ILE A 238 3.49 21.73 -14.79
CA ILE A 238 3.09 20.42 -14.28
C ILE A 238 1.81 19.99 -15.01
N ASN A 239 1.83 18.82 -15.60
CA ASN A 239 0.64 18.22 -16.20
C ASN A 239 -0.18 17.46 -15.14
N PHE A 240 -1.31 18.02 -14.75
CA PHE A 240 -2.24 17.43 -13.77
C PHE A 240 -3.29 16.57 -14.51
N ILE A 241 -3.17 15.25 -14.40
CA ILE A 241 -4.06 14.28 -15.08
C ILE A 241 -5.38 14.08 -14.31
N GLY A 242 -5.34 14.15 -12.99
CA GLY A 242 -6.46 13.74 -12.16
C GLY A 242 -6.51 12.22 -11.95
N PHE A 243 -7.67 11.72 -11.50
CA PHE A 243 -7.91 10.29 -11.33
C PHE A 243 -7.95 9.58 -12.69
N THR A 244 -7.33 8.40 -12.79
CA THR A 244 -7.36 7.54 -13.96
C THR A 244 -7.50 6.08 -13.58
N GLU A 245 -8.22 5.31 -14.39
CA GLU A 245 -8.31 3.85 -14.27
C GLU A 245 -7.09 3.14 -14.89
N CYS A 246 -6.29 3.84 -15.69
CA CYS A 246 -5.14 3.30 -16.41
C CYS A 246 -3.80 3.95 -16.00
N PRO A 247 -3.42 3.94 -14.69
CA PRO A 247 -2.20 4.61 -14.23
C PRO A 247 -0.92 4.04 -14.85
N MET A 248 -0.92 2.75 -15.20
CA MET A 248 0.23 2.07 -15.79
C MET A 248 0.64 2.65 -17.16
N ALA A 249 -0.30 3.19 -17.92
CA ALA A 249 0.02 3.86 -19.20
C ALA A 249 0.91 5.09 -18.99
N TYR A 250 0.69 5.83 -17.92
CA TYR A 250 1.51 6.99 -17.55
C TYR A 250 2.86 6.58 -17.00
N LEU A 251 2.92 5.55 -16.12
CA LEU A 251 4.18 5.03 -15.58
C LEU A 251 5.10 4.53 -16.69
N LYS A 252 4.57 3.80 -17.68
CA LYS A 252 5.37 3.27 -18.81
C LYS A 252 5.92 4.37 -19.72
N ASN A 253 5.33 5.56 -19.70
CA ASN A 253 5.77 6.71 -20.47
C ASN A 253 6.66 7.68 -19.68
N ALA A 254 7.09 7.33 -18.47
CA ALA A 254 7.93 8.17 -17.63
C ALA A 254 9.40 7.72 -17.65
N ASP A 255 10.28 8.61 -17.22
CA ASP A 255 11.71 8.35 -17.08
C ASP A 255 12.09 8.13 -15.61
N LEU A 256 11.41 8.84 -14.70
CA LEU A 256 11.69 8.83 -13.25
C LEU A 256 10.39 8.89 -12.45
N TYR A 257 10.33 8.15 -11.34
CA TYR A 257 9.25 8.27 -10.35
C TYR A 257 9.68 9.13 -9.16
N LEU A 258 8.87 10.11 -8.78
CA LEU A 258 9.07 10.95 -7.59
C LEU A 258 8.01 10.66 -6.52
N SER A 259 8.45 10.37 -5.29
CA SER A 259 7.58 10.22 -4.10
C SER A 259 8.04 11.15 -2.98
N THR A 260 7.09 11.89 -2.41
CA THR A 260 7.34 12.85 -1.32
C THR A 260 6.59 12.54 -0.03
N SER A 261 6.15 11.29 0.14
CA SER A 261 5.31 10.85 1.25
C SER A 261 5.95 11.13 2.61
N ARG A 262 5.13 11.52 3.60
CA ARG A 262 5.55 11.70 5.01
C ARG A 262 5.68 10.38 5.75
N PHE A 263 4.86 9.41 5.41
CA PHE A 263 4.87 8.06 5.99
C PHE A 263 4.18 7.07 5.06
N GLU A 264 4.64 5.81 5.08
CA GLU A 264 4.10 4.70 4.29
C GLU A 264 4.15 3.39 5.11
N GLY A 265 3.35 2.40 4.69
CA GLY A 265 3.55 1.00 5.10
C GLY A 265 4.47 0.27 4.13
N LEU A 266 3.97 0.05 2.92
CA LEU A 266 4.72 -0.33 1.71
C LEU A 266 3.91 0.16 0.50
N PRO A 267 4.36 1.23 -0.19
CA PRO A 267 3.54 1.93 -1.17
C PRO A 267 3.44 1.17 -2.50
N TYR A 268 2.21 0.84 -2.92
CA TYR A 268 1.94 0.21 -4.20
C TYR A 268 2.52 0.99 -5.39
N ALA A 269 2.41 2.31 -5.37
CA ALA A 269 2.88 3.15 -6.48
C ALA A 269 4.40 3.05 -6.72
N LEU A 270 5.20 2.86 -5.67
CA LEU A 270 6.64 2.62 -5.83
C LEU A 270 6.91 1.22 -6.40
N ILE A 271 6.14 0.21 -5.96
CA ILE A 271 6.25 -1.15 -6.50
C ILE A 271 5.84 -1.16 -7.98
N GLU A 272 4.79 -0.43 -8.34
CA GLU A 272 4.36 -0.25 -9.73
C GLU A 272 5.43 0.44 -10.59
N ALA A 273 6.05 1.50 -10.07
CA ALA A 273 7.16 2.17 -10.73
C ALA A 273 8.35 1.22 -10.94
N ALA A 274 8.72 0.45 -9.89
CA ALA A 274 9.78 -0.54 -10.00
C ALA A 274 9.43 -1.67 -11.00
N SER A 275 8.14 -2.07 -11.06
CA SER A 275 7.69 -3.14 -11.96
C SER A 275 7.89 -2.80 -13.44
N VAL A 276 7.82 -1.54 -13.81
CA VAL A 276 8.09 -1.07 -15.17
C VAL A 276 9.55 -0.61 -15.38
N GLY A 277 10.38 -0.74 -14.35
CA GLY A 277 11.79 -0.38 -14.41
C GLY A 277 12.03 1.14 -14.33
N LEU A 278 11.20 1.90 -13.61
CA LEU A 278 11.50 3.31 -13.35
C LEU A 278 12.54 3.43 -12.22
N PRO A 279 13.58 4.24 -12.38
CA PRO A 279 14.34 4.78 -11.27
C PRO A 279 13.42 5.55 -10.32
N ILE A 280 13.71 5.54 -9.02
CA ILE A 280 12.82 6.12 -8.02
C ILE A 280 13.58 7.11 -7.14
N VAL A 281 13.10 8.35 -7.06
CA VAL A 281 13.54 9.35 -6.07
C VAL A 281 12.43 9.50 -5.03
N ALA A 282 12.73 9.14 -3.78
CA ALA A 282 11.71 9.07 -2.74
C ALA A 282 12.20 9.61 -1.39
N THR A 283 11.28 10.13 -0.57
CA THR A 283 11.58 10.45 0.83
C THR A 283 12.01 9.21 1.59
N ASP A 284 13.03 9.36 2.47
CA ASP A 284 13.53 8.29 3.35
C ASP A 284 12.57 8.09 4.53
N VAL A 285 11.50 7.33 4.27
CA VAL A 285 10.50 6.94 5.27
C VAL A 285 10.28 5.43 5.22
N ILE A 286 9.71 4.86 6.29
CA ILE A 286 9.30 3.45 6.33
C ILE A 286 8.47 3.14 5.09
N GLY A 287 8.72 1.99 4.48
CA GLY A 287 8.06 1.53 3.26
C GLY A 287 8.73 2.03 1.98
N ASN A 288 9.08 3.30 1.85
CA ASN A 288 9.85 3.78 0.71
C ASN A 288 11.23 3.14 0.67
N ASN A 289 11.92 3.08 1.81
CA ASN A 289 13.25 2.49 1.94
C ASN A 289 13.29 0.94 1.87
N GLU A 290 12.15 0.31 1.71
CA GLU A 290 12.05 -1.12 1.40
C GLU A 290 11.94 -1.38 -0.12
N VAL A 291 11.50 -0.39 -0.89
CA VAL A 291 11.41 -0.46 -2.35
C VAL A 291 12.59 0.24 -3.02
N VAL A 292 13.05 1.34 -2.43
CA VAL A 292 14.18 2.12 -2.95
C VAL A 292 15.43 1.83 -2.14
N HIS A 293 16.43 1.29 -2.80
CA HIS A 293 17.78 1.12 -2.25
C HIS A 293 18.66 2.26 -2.77
N HIS A 294 19.09 3.11 -1.86
CA HIS A 294 19.86 4.33 -2.15
C HIS A 294 21.09 4.03 -3.00
N ASN A 295 21.28 4.75 -4.10
CA ASN A 295 22.36 4.59 -5.10
C ASN A 295 22.36 3.22 -5.83
N TYR A 296 21.29 2.43 -5.71
CA TYR A 296 21.16 1.17 -6.42
C TYR A 296 20.06 1.25 -7.51
N ASN A 297 18.82 1.51 -7.12
CA ASN A 297 17.68 1.65 -8.03
C ASN A 297 17.02 3.03 -7.96
N GLY A 298 17.68 3.99 -7.31
CA GLY A 298 17.20 5.35 -7.12
C GLY A 298 17.85 6.02 -5.92
N LEU A 299 17.22 7.08 -5.41
CA LEU A 299 17.70 7.87 -4.30
C LEU A 299 16.63 8.01 -3.20
N LEU A 300 17.06 7.84 -1.95
CA LEU A 300 16.31 8.23 -0.76
C LEU A 300 16.79 9.59 -0.26
N PHE A 301 15.86 10.52 -0.03
CA PHE A 301 16.18 11.88 0.43
C PHE A 301 15.40 12.31 1.65
N LYS A 302 15.96 13.29 2.40
CA LYS A 302 15.32 14.00 3.50
C LYS A 302 15.15 15.47 3.19
N ALA A 303 16.13 16.03 2.48
CA ALA A 303 16.12 17.43 2.06
C ALA A 303 15.68 17.56 0.60
N GLU A 304 14.82 18.53 0.28
CA GLU A 304 14.32 18.77 -1.08
C GLU A 304 15.45 19.02 -2.09
N GLN A 305 16.52 19.72 -1.67
CA GLN A 305 17.66 20.02 -2.51
C GLN A 305 18.33 18.74 -3.06
N THR A 306 18.42 17.69 -2.23
CA THR A 306 18.99 16.41 -2.65
C THR A 306 18.16 15.76 -3.79
N ALA A 307 16.82 15.84 -3.70
CA ALA A 307 15.95 15.34 -4.77
C ALA A 307 16.08 16.19 -6.06
N ILE A 308 16.20 17.52 -5.93
CA ILE A 308 16.38 18.42 -7.06
C ILE A 308 17.68 18.10 -7.80
N ASP A 309 18.78 17.93 -7.08
CA ASP A 309 20.10 17.63 -7.66
C ASP A 309 20.14 16.27 -8.31
N GLU A 310 19.49 15.26 -7.71
CA GLU A 310 19.40 13.92 -8.30
C GLU A 310 18.56 13.89 -9.58
N ILE A 311 17.42 14.58 -9.60
CA ILE A 311 16.57 14.68 -10.80
C ILE A 311 17.37 15.31 -11.96
N LYS A 312 18.14 16.37 -11.69
CA LYS A 312 19.03 17.00 -12.68
C LYS A 312 20.12 16.02 -13.16
N THR A 313 20.75 15.32 -12.22
CA THR A 313 21.82 14.34 -12.54
C THR A 313 21.27 13.24 -13.44
N LEU A 314 20.12 12.64 -13.09
CA LEU A 314 19.51 11.57 -13.86
C LEU A 314 19.00 12.05 -15.23
N SER A 315 18.55 13.29 -15.37
CA SER A 315 18.13 13.86 -16.65
C SER A 315 19.29 14.04 -17.65
N MET A 316 20.53 14.14 -17.15
CA MET A 316 21.73 14.35 -17.97
C MET A 316 22.61 13.10 -18.07
N ASN A 317 22.40 12.08 -17.25
CA ASN A 317 23.24 10.88 -17.18
C ASN A 317 22.43 9.62 -17.53
N THR A 318 22.38 9.35 -18.84
CA THR A 318 21.64 8.20 -19.39
C THR A 318 22.16 6.85 -18.87
N ASP A 319 23.47 6.72 -18.65
CA ASP A 319 24.06 5.45 -18.15
C ASP A 319 23.62 5.17 -16.72
N LEU A 320 23.61 6.19 -15.84
CA LEU A 320 23.14 6.06 -14.48
C LEU A 320 21.64 5.78 -14.43
N LEU A 321 20.86 6.48 -15.26
CA LEU A 321 19.43 6.27 -15.41
C LEU A 321 19.10 4.83 -15.82
N ASN A 322 19.80 4.32 -16.83
CA ASN A 322 19.66 2.93 -17.30
C ASN A 322 20.05 1.91 -16.24
N LYS A 323 21.15 2.15 -15.53
CA LYS A 323 21.58 1.30 -14.41
C LYS A 323 20.49 1.21 -13.34
N TYR A 324 19.96 2.34 -12.90
CA TYR A 324 18.88 2.35 -11.90
C TYR A 324 17.59 1.71 -12.43
N SER A 325 17.27 1.89 -13.71
CA SER A 325 16.14 1.27 -14.37
C SER A 325 16.20 -0.27 -14.34
N ILE A 326 17.33 -0.84 -14.73
CA ILE A 326 17.59 -2.29 -14.69
C ILE A 326 17.46 -2.80 -13.25
N ASN A 327 18.14 -2.16 -12.32
CA ASN A 327 18.13 -2.54 -10.91
C ASN A 327 16.72 -2.46 -10.27
N SER A 328 15.92 -1.45 -10.63
CA SER A 328 14.53 -1.31 -10.20
C SER A 328 13.71 -2.53 -10.64
N ARG A 329 13.83 -2.89 -11.92
CA ARG A 329 13.13 -4.04 -12.47
C ARG A 329 13.56 -5.36 -11.84
N GLU A 330 14.84 -5.58 -11.70
CA GLU A 330 15.39 -6.79 -11.06
C GLU A 330 14.92 -6.91 -9.61
N PHE A 331 14.94 -5.81 -8.88
CA PHE A 331 14.51 -5.80 -7.49
C PHE A 331 12.98 -6.08 -7.35
N TYR A 332 12.17 -5.53 -8.25
CA TYR A 332 10.74 -5.88 -8.34
C TYR A 332 10.56 -7.39 -8.57
N LEU A 333 11.20 -7.98 -9.57
CA LEU A 333 11.08 -9.41 -9.89
C LEU A 333 11.54 -10.30 -8.73
N LYS A 334 12.56 -9.83 -7.99
CA LYS A 334 13.07 -10.54 -6.81
C LYS A 334 12.13 -10.48 -5.61
N SER A 335 11.34 -9.41 -5.43
CA SER A 335 10.75 -9.13 -4.12
C SER A 335 9.25 -8.85 -4.12
N PHE A 336 8.66 -8.39 -5.23
CA PHE A 336 7.31 -7.78 -5.21
C PHE A 336 6.34 -8.37 -6.24
N THR A 337 6.56 -9.63 -6.66
CA THR A 337 5.63 -10.29 -7.59
C THR A 337 4.46 -10.91 -6.84
N ILE A 338 3.31 -11.00 -7.51
CA ILE A 338 2.07 -11.57 -6.95
C ILE A 338 2.28 -13.01 -6.48
N GLU A 339 3.00 -13.82 -7.26
CA GLU A 339 3.24 -15.24 -6.97
C GLU A 339 3.96 -15.40 -5.62
N LYS A 340 4.95 -14.55 -5.34
CA LYS A 340 5.68 -14.57 -4.07
C LYS A 340 4.81 -14.19 -2.89
N MET A 341 4.02 -13.13 -3.04
CA MET A 341 3.07 -12.71 -2.00
C MET A 341 2.07 -13.81 -1.70
N ILE A 342 1.45 -14.37 -2.72
CA ILE A 342 0.42 -15.40 -2.57
C ILE A 342 0.99 -16.70 -2.00
N SER A 343 2.14 -17.18 -2.49
CA SER A 343 2.82 -18.35 -1.92
C SER A 343 3.08 -18.15 -0.42
N SER A 344 3.64 -17.00 -0.03
CA SER A 344 3.91 -16.68 1.39
C SER A 344 2.65 -16.66 2.26
N ILE A 345 1.52 -16.18 1.72
CA ILE A 345 0.24 -16.15 2.43
C ILE A 345 -0.35 -17.55 2.58
N VAL A 346 -0.28 -18.39 1.54
CA VAL A 346 -0.76 -19.78 1.59
C VAL A 346 0.06 -20.61 2.57
N ASP A 347 1.38 -20.47 2.54
CA ASP A 347 2.29 -21.12 3.49
C ASP A 347 1.98 -20.71 4.94
N MET A 348 1.75 -19.42 5.15
CA MET A 348 1.39 -18.88 6.47
C MET A 348 0.02 -19.43 6.94
N TYR A 349 -1.01 -19.51 6.07
CA TYR A 349 -2.29 -20.12 6.44
C TYR A 349 -2.11 -21.59 6.85
N THR A 350 -1.30 -22.33 6.11
CA THR A 350 -0.99 -23.74 6.42
C THR A 350 -0.29 -23.88 7.77
N GLN A 351 0.70 -23.01 8.04
CA GLN A 351 1.38 -23.00 9.33
C GLN A 351 0.45 -22.69 10.51
N VAL A 352 -0.47 -21.74 10.34
CA VAL A 352 -1.43 -21.35 11.39
C VAL A 352 -2.42 -22.49 11.72
N LEU A 353 -2.79 -23.30 10.73
CA LEU A 353 -3.68 -24.45 10.95
C LEU A 353 -2.98 -25.63 11.65
N ASN A 354 -1.67 -25.75 11.52
CA ASN A 354 -0.88 -26.82 12.13
C ASN A 354 -0.42 -26.49 13.57
N GLN A 355 -0.74 -25.31 14.07
CA GLN A 355 -0.53 -24.87 15.47
C GLN A 355 -1.76 -25.11 16.34
#